data_e15e84dd3f78b9b43593226fa28a350c
#
_entry.id   e15e84dd3f78b9b43593226fa28a350c
#
_cell.length_a   1.000
_cell.length_b   1.000
_cell.length_c   1.000
_cell.angle_alpha   90.00
_cell.angle_beta   90.00
_cell.angle_gamma   90.00
#
_symmetry.space_group_name_H-M   'P 1'
#
loop_
_entity.id
_entity.type
_entity.pdbx_description
1 polymer ?
#
loop_
_entity_poly.entity_id
_entity_poly.type
_entity_poly.pdbx_seq_one_letter_code
_entity_poly.pdbx_strand_id
1 'polypeptide(L)'
;RETQESDKQTYQTVYSKIKGSVAAPTAGLHFTERVLKALDARGIDREELTLHVGAGTFKPVKSEEIEGHEMHTEYISVNKRTLEKLIAHGGKTIAVGTTSVRTLESLYYIGILIYLNPEANQEELHVKQWMPYEPHPALTPVESLQCILDYLNRHDMEALHTSTQIIIAPGYEYKIVKKIVTNFHQPQS
;
A
#
# COMPACT_ATOMS: atom_id res chain seq x y z
N ARG A 1 -22.12 23.33 7.23
CA ARG A 1 -23.11 22.26 7.46
C ARG A 1 -22.82 21.55 8.77
N GLU A 2 -23.83 21.34 9.58
CA GLU A 2 -23.67 20.57 10.82
C GLU A 2 -23.42 19.09 10.49
N THR A 3 -22.51 18.48 11.24
CA THR A 3 -22.24 17.07 11.09
C THR A 3 -23.43 16.25 11.58
N GLN A 4 -23.99 15.42 10.73
CA GLN A 4 -25.06 14.51 11.08
C GLN A 4 -24.51 13.14 11.45
N GLU A 5 -25.30 12.37 12.22
CA GLU A 5 -24.91 11.01 12.61
C GLU A 5 -24.69 10.11 11.39
N SER A 6 -25.47 10.30 10.32
CA SER A 6 -25.30 9.61 9.05
C SER A 6 -23.97 9.95 8.37
N ASP A 7 -23.47 11.18 8.53
CA ASP A 7 -22.17 11.57 7.98
C ASP A 7 -21.04 10.80 8.66
N LYS A 8 -21.13 10.59 9.97
CA LYS A 8 -20.14 9.79 10.70
C LYS A 8 -20.07 8.36 10.19
N GLN A 9 -21.22 7.74 9.90
CA GLN A 9 -21.27 6.39 9.37
C GLN A 9 -20.76 6.33 7.93
N THR A 10 -21.03 7.36 7.13
CA THR A 10 -20.59 7.42 5.74
C THR A 10 -19.07 7.59 5.61
N TYR A 11 -18.47 8.46 6.44
CA TYR A 11 -17.03 8.72 6.38
C TYR A 11 -16.21 7.75 7.21
N GLN A 12 -16.82 7.01 8.12
CA GLN A 12 -16.18 5.94 8.87
C GLN A 12 -16.53 4.60 8.24
N THR A 13 -15.78 4.23 7.22
CA THR A 13 -15.99 2.97 6.49
C THR A 13 -15.64 1.77 7.38
N VAL A 14 -15.95 0.56 6.88
CA VAL A 14 -15.53 -0.69 7.54
C VAL A 14 -14.02 -0.79 7.71
N TYR A 15 -13.25 0.05 7.00
CA TYR A 15 -11.79 0.11 7.11
C TYR A 15 -11.28 1.11 8.13
N SER A 16 -12.15 1.95 8.70
CA SER A 16 -11.77 2.94 9.71
C SER A 16 -11.77 2.36 11.12
N LYS A 17 -11.07 1.26 11.32
CA LYS A 17 -11.02 0.59 12.62
C LYS A 17 -9.86 1.05 13.48
N ILE A 18 -8.89 1.78 12.92
CA ILE A 18 -7.71 2.23 13.64
C ILE A 18 -7.93 3.64 14.13
N LYS A 19 -7.91 3.82 15.45
CA LYS A 19 -8.03 5.14 16.08
C LYS A 19 -6.79 5.98 15.77
N GLY A 20 -7.00 7.26 15.50
CA GLY A 20 -5.93 8.19 15.22
C GLY A 20 -5.63 8.41 13.74
N SER A 21 -6.40 7.79 12.85
CA SER A 21 -6.31 8.09 11.41
C SER A 21 -6.82 9.50 11.13
N VAL A 22 -6.05 10.29 10.35
CA VAL A 22 -6.42 11.67 10.01
C VAL A 22 -7.23 11.76 8.73
N ALA A 23 -7.34 10.68 7.97
CA ALA A 23 -8.14 10.62 6.75
C ALA A 23 -8.85 9.28 6.62
N ALA A 24 -10.07 9.31 6.13
CA ALA A 24 -10.79 8.10 5.77
C ALA A 24 -10.36 7.66 4.36
N PRO A 25 -10.24 6.34 4.11
CA PRO A 25 -9.99 5.84 2.75
C PRO A 25 -11.24 6.04 1.90
N THR A 26 -11.29 7.12 1.13
CA THR A 26 -12.50 7.49 0.36
C THR A 26 -12.92 6.43 -0.64
N ALA A 27 -11.97 5.69 -1.22
CA ALA A 27 -12.28 4.57 -2.10
C ALA A 27 -13.02 3.45 -1.35
N GLY A 28 -12.79 3.31 -0.04
CA GLY A 28 -13.48 2.34 0.80
C GLY A 28 -14.95 2.66 1.05
N LEU A 29 -15.41 3.86 0.73
CA LEU A 29 -16.82 4.23 0.86
C LEU A 29 -17.73 3.37 -0.05
N HIS A 30 -17.19 2.81 -1.12
CA HIS A 30 -17.91 1.93 -2.03
C HIS A 30 -18.00 0.50 -1.51
N PHE A 31 -17.26 0.16 -0.45
CA PHE A 31 -17.16 -1.19 0.10
C PHE A 31 -17.95 -1.28 1.40
N THR A 32 -19.27 -1.43 1.27
CA THR A 32 -20.16 -1.67 2.41
C THR A 32 -20.04 -3.12 2.88
N GLU A 33 -20.55 -3.45 4.06
CA GLU A 33 -20.61 -4.84 4.52
C GLU A 33 -21.33 -5.76 3.54
N ARG A 34 -22.37 -5.26 2.89
CA ARG A 34 -23.12 -6.01 1.88
C ARG A 34 -22.24 -6.38 0.68
N VAL A 35 -21.45 -5.41 0.19
CA VAL A 35 -20.52 -5.64 -0.92
C VAL A 35 -19.43 -6.63 -0.51
N LEU A 36 -18.87 -6.48 0.69
CA LEU A 36 -17.84 -7.38 1.20
C LEU A 36 -18.37 -8.81 1.33
N LYS A 37 -19.60 -8.98 1.83
CA LYS A 37 -20.23 -10.31 1.90
C LYS A 37 -20.47 -10.91 0.52
N ALA A 38 -20.85 -10.08 -0.47
CA ALA A 38 -21.02 -10.53 -1.84
C ALA A 38 -19.70 -11.00 -2.46
N LEU A 39 -18.60 -10.33 -2.17
CA LEU A 39 -17.26 -10.73 -2.61
C LEU A 39 -16.87 -12.07 -1.97
N ASP A 40 -17.08 -12.20 -0.67
CA ASP A 40 -16.80 -13.44 0.06
C ASP A 40 -17.60 -14.61 -0.50
N ALA A 41 -18.87 -14.38 -0.82
CA ALA A 41 -19.76 -15.40 -1.40
C ALA A 41 -19.29 -15.87 -2.78
N ARG A 42 -18.57 -15.03 -3.51
CA ARG A 42 -17.98 -15.37 -4.81
C ARG A 42 -16.58 -15.96 -4.72
N GLY A 43 -16.09 -16.20 -3.49
CA GLY A 43 -14.78 -16.75 -3.28
C GLY A 43 -13.61 -15.77 -3.54
N ILE A 44 -13.89 -14.47 -3.51
CA ILE A 44 -12.87 -13.45 -3.71
C ILE A 44 -12.19 -13.17 -2.38
N ASP A 45 -10.90 -13.47 -2.29
CA ASP A 45 -10.10 -13.17 -1.11
C ASP A 45 -9.88 -11.67 -0.97
N ARG A 46 -9.94 -11.19 0.27
CA ARG A 46 -9.64 -9.80 0.59
C ARG A 46 -8.74 -9.71 1.81
N GLU A 47 -7.91 -8.69 1.85
CA GLU A 47 -7.03 -8.38 2.98
C GLU A 47 -6.95 -6.88 3.19
N GLU A 48 -6.67 -6.51 4.43
CA GLU A 48 -6.47 -5.13 4.82
C GLU A 48 -4.98 -4.86 4.98
N LEU A 49 -4.56 -3.70 4.47
CA LEU A 49 -3.18 -3.23 4.61
C LEU A 49 -3.17 -1.99 5.50
N THR A 50 -2.08 -1.81 6.23
CA THR A 50 -1.91 -0.64 7.08
C THR A 50 -0.75 0.22 6.56
N LEU A 51 -1.07 1.47 6.29
CA LEU A 51 -0.09 2.50 6.00
C LEU A 51 -0.39 3.69 6.92
N HIS A 52 0.59 4.06 7.73
CA HIS A 52 0.47 5.23 8.60
C HIS A 52 0.92 6.47 7.83
N VAL A 53 -0.04 7.33 7.52
CA VAL A 53 0.15 8.53 6.71
C VAL A 53 0.32 9.72 7.63
N GLY A 54 1.42 10.45 7.48
CA GLY A 54 1.67 11.67 8.21
C GLY A 54 0.80 12.83 7.70
N ALA A 55 0.52 13.81 8.57
CA ALA A 55 -0.33 14.94 8.22
C ALA A 55 0.18 15.75 7.01
N GLY A 56 1.49 15.78 6.79
CA GLY A 56 2.08 16.45 5.64
C GLY A 56 1.76 15.82 4.29
N THR A 57 1.36 14.56 4.28
CA THR A 57 1.06 13.82 3.05
C THR A 57 -0.16 14.37 2.32
N PHE A 58 -1.05 15.08 3.02
CA PHE A 58 -2.26 15.63 2.43
C PHE A 58 -2.07 17.03 1.80
N LYS A 59 -0.86 17.56 1.86
CA LYS A 59 -0.57 18.83 1.19
C LYS A 59 -0.56 18.61 -0.32
N PRO A 60 -1.25 19.45 -1.08
CA PRO A 60 -1.23 19.34 -2.53
C PRO A 60 0.20 19.52 -3.06
N VAL A 61 0.50 18.84 -4.14
CA VAL A 61 1.78 18.99 -4.84
C VAL A 61 1.83 20.40 -5.42
N LYS A 62 2.74 21.21 -4.91
CA LYS A 62 2.89 22.62 -5.34
C LYS A 62 3.98 22.80 -6.39
N SER A 63 4.85 21.83 -6.57
CA SER A 63 5.90 21.92 -7.58
C SER A 63 5.32 21.53 -8.94
N GLU A 64 5.58 22.35 -9.94
CA GLU A 64 5.19 22.05 -11.32
C GLU A 64 6.00 20.90 -11.89
N GLU A 65 7.17 20.63 -11.31
CA GLU A 65 8.04 19.53 -11.67
C GLU A 65 7.91 18.40 -10.66
N ILE A 66 7.52 17.20 -11.13
CA ILE A 66 7.43 16.01 -10.29
C ILE A 66 8.79 15.72 -9.64
N GLU A 67 9.88 15.96 -10.36
CA GLU A 67 11.24 15.74 -9.87
C GLU A 67 11.61 16.58 -8.67
N GLY A 68 11.03 17.78 -8.55
CA GLY A 68 11.25 18.66 -7.41
C GLY A 68 10.36 18.37 -6.20
N HIS A 69 9.41 17.45 -6.33
CA HIS A 69 8.52 17.11 -5.25
C HIS A 69 9.15 16.05 -4.34
N GLU A 70 9.23 16.36 -3.05
CA GLU A 70 9.69 15.42 -2.04
C GLU A 70 8.49 14.70 -1.41
N MET A 71 8.47 13.38 -1.51
CA MET A 71 7.44 12.57 -0.88
C MET A 71 7.74 12.40 0.61
N HIS A 72 6.69 12.48 1.42
CA HIS A 72 6.81 12.23 2.85
C HIS A 72 7.02 10.74 3.10
N THR A 73 7.77 10.43 4.16
CA THR A 73 7.94 9.06 4.63
C THR A 73 6.62 8.56 5.23
N GLU A 74 6.20 7.40 4.78
CA GLU A 74 5.02 6.72 5.31
C GLU A 74 5.42 5.35 5.84
N TYR A 75 4.77 4.90 6.91
CA TYR A 75 5.12 3.67 7.59
C TYR A 75 4.19 2.54 7.19
N ILE A 76 4.78 1.39 6.87
CA ILE A 76 4.09 0.20 6.38
C ILE A 76 4.11 -0.87 7.47
N SER A 77 2.96 -1.51 7.68
CA SER A 77 2.85 -2.71 8.51
C SER A 77 2.13 -3.79 7.71
N VAL A 78 2.82 -4.90 7.44
CA VAL A 78 2.26 -6.02 6.68
C VAL A 78 2.61 -7.32 7.39
N ASN A 79 1.61 -8.16 7.66
CA ASN A 79 1.82 -9.43 8.34
C ASN A 79 2.10 -10.58 7.36
N LYS A 80 2.62 -11.68 7.90
CA LYS A 80 2.93 -12.90 7.11
C LYS A 80 1.73 -13.41 6.33
N ARG A 81 0.55 -13.41 6.95
CA ARG A 81 -0.66 -13.93 6.33
C ARG A 81 -0.99 -13.19 5.05
N THR A 82 -0.86 -11.88 5.06
CA THR A 82 -1.08 -11.05 3.86
C THR A 82 -0.08 -11.40 2.77
N LEU A 83 1.19 -11.57 3.13
CA LEU A 83 2.23 -11.98 2.18
C LEU A 83 1.95 -13.36 1.59
N GLU A 84 1.57 -14.32 2.42
CA GLU A 84 1.22 -15.67 1.97
C GLU A 84 0.05 -15.66 0.99
N LYS A 85 -0.98 -14.86 1.26
CA LYS A 85 -2.11 -14.71 0.36
C LYS A 85 -1.72 -14.07 -0.96
N LEU A 86 -0.91 -13.02 -0.93
CA LEU A 86 -0.42 -12.37 -2.15
C LEU A 86 0.37 -13.37 -3.01
N ILE A 87 1.24 -14.16 -2.40
CA ILE A 87 2.02 -15.18 -3.10
C ILE A 87 1.08 -16.24 -3.70
N ALA A 88 0.07 -16.68 -2.95
CA ALA A 88 -0.90 -17.66 -3.41
C ALA A 88 -1.68 -17.18 -4.65
N HIS A 89 -1.83 -15.85 -4.80
CA HIS A 89 -2.47 -15.24 -5.95
C HIS A 89 -1.46 -14.81 -7.04
N GLY A 90 -0.27 -15.39 -7.05
CA GLY A 90 0.75 -15.11 -8.06
C GLY A 90 1.43 -13.75 -7.91
N GLY A 91 1.33 -13.14 -6.74
CA GLY A 91 1.90 -11.82 -6.49
C GLY A 91 1.13 -10.68 -7.16
N LYS A 92 -0.10 -10.93 -7.58
CA LYS A 92 -0.93 -9.93 -8.26
C LYS A 92 -2.23 -9.72 -7.49
N THR A 93 -2.68 -8.47 -7.44
CA THR A 93 -3.91 -8.14 -6.72
C THR A 93 -4.57 -6.89 -7.27
N ILE A 94 -5.82 -6.69 -6.83
CA ILE A 94 -6.57 -5.47 -7.07
C ILE A 94 -6.44 -4.61 -5.82
N ALA A 95 -5.98 -3.37 -5.99
CA ALA A 95 -5.83 -2.43 -4.88
C ALA A 95 -7.06 -1.53 -4.78
N VAL A 96 -7.50 -1.30 -3.55
CA VAL A 96 -8.57 -0.35 -3.25
C VAL A 96 -7.94 0.86 -2.58
N GLY A 97 -7.93 1.98 -3.30
CA GLY A 97 -7.35 3.23 -2.87
C GLY A 97 -5.87 3.38 -3.24
N THR A 98 -5.44 4.63 -3.42
CA THR A 98 -4.07 4.95 -3.80
C THR A 98 -3.06 4.59 -2.70
N THR A 99 -3.49 4.64 -1.45
CA THR A 99 -2.68 4.21 -0.30
C THR A 99 -2.31 2.73 -0.41
N SER A 100 -3.27 1.87 -0.77
CA SER A 100 -3.02 0.44 -0.98
C SER A 100 -2.06 0.21 -2.13
N VAL A 101 -2.17 0.98 -3.21
CA VAL A 101 -1.26 0.92 -4.35
C VAL A 101 0.17 1.18 -3.90
N ARG A 102 0.39 2.26 -3.15
CA ARG A 102 1.72 2.63 -2.69
C ARG A 102 2.30 1.57 -1.75
N THR A 103 1.49 1.03 -0.85
CA THR A 103 1.93 -0.04 0.06
C THR A 103 2.33 -1.28 -0.72
N LEU A 104 1.47 -1.75 -1.60
CA LEU A 104 1.69 -2.99 -2.38
C LEU A 104 2.91 -2.87 -3.29
N GLU A 105 3.03 -1.76 -4.02
CA GLU A 105 4.18 -1.55 -4.91
C GLU A 105 5.48 -1.39 -4.12
N SER A 106 5.42 -0.77 -2.93
CA SER A 106 6.58 -0.68 -2.05
C SER A 106 7.07 -2.06 -1.60
N LEU A 107 6.16 -3.02 -1.38
CA LEU A 107 6.54 -4.39 -1.00
C LEU A 107 7.47 -5.03 -2.03
N TYR A 108 7.23 -4.79 -3.31
CA TYR A 108 8.09 -5.31 -4.37
C TYR A 108 9.54 -4.83 -4.18
N TYR A 109 9.73 -3.54 -3.90
CA TYR A 109 11.06 -2.95 -3.73
C TYR A 109 11.70 -3.32 -2.39
N ILE A 110 10.90 -3.52 -1.36
CA ILE A 110 11.39 -4.08 -0.09
C ILE A 110 11.96 -5.47 -0.31
N GLY A 111 11.28 -6.31 -1.10
CA GLY A 111 11.78 -7.62 -1.47
C GLY A 111 13.13 -7.55 -2.19
N ILE A 112 13.30 -6.56 -3.08
CA ILE A 112 14.58 -6.33 -3.77
C ILE A 112 15.67 -5.92 -2.77
N LEU A 113 15.36 -5.03 -1.82
CA LEU A 113 16.32 -4.61 -0.79
C LEU A 113 16.78 -5.80 0.05
N ILE A 114 15.88 -6.70 0.41
CA ILE A 114 16.21 -7.93 1.14
C ILE A 114 17.05 -8.87 0.27
N TYR A 115 16.71 -8.99 -1.01
CA TYR A 115 17.49 -9.80 -1.96
C TYR A 115 18.93 -9.32 -2.02
N LEU A 116 19.15 -8.00 -2.03
CA LEU A 116 20.47 -7.41 -2.07
C LEU A 116 21.21 -7.51 -0.73
N ASN A 117 20.51 -7.46 0.38
CA ASN A 117 21.05 -7.57 1.72
C ASN A 117 20.11 -8.33 2.66
N PRO A 118 20.19 -9.67 2.68
CA PRO A 118 19.29 -10.50 3.52
C PRO A 118 19.41 -10.26 5.02
N GLU A 119 20.51 -9.67 5.48
CA GLU A 119 20.75 -9.39 6.89
C GLU A 119 20.43 -7.94 7.29
N ALA A 120 19.84 -7.15 6.39
CA ALA A 120 19.46 -5.78 6.69
C ALA A 120 18.45 -5.74 7.85
N ASN A 121 18.54 -4.72 8.70
CA ASN A 121 17.49 -4.49 9.69
C ASN A 121 16.28 -3.79 9.04
N GLN A 122 15.14 -3.77 9.72
CA GLN A 122 13.93 -3.21 9.14
C GLN A 122 14.05 -1.73 8.74
N GLU A 123 14.85 -0.96 9.46
CA GLU A 123 15.07 0.45 9.15
C GLU A 123 15.80 0.64 7.82
N GLU A 124 16.69 -0.28 7.47
CA GLU A 124 17.42 -0.26 6.20
C GLU A 124 16.55 -0.66 5.01
N LEU A 125 15.36 -1.22 5.26
CA LEU A 125 14.42 -1.63 4.20
C LEU A 125 13.52 -0.49 3.73
N HIS A 126 13.90 0.74 4.01
CA HIS A 126 13.19 1.93 3.55
C HIS A 126 13.27 2.07 2.03
N VAL A 127 12.11 2.21 1.38
CA VAL A 127 12.04 2.42 -0.07
C VAL A 127 12.21 3.89 -0.37
N LYS A 128 13.29 4.24 -1.05
CA LYS A 128 13.57 5.62 -1.46
C LYS A 128 12.63 6.07 -2.57
N GLN A 129 12.38 7.36 -2.65
CA GLN A 129 11.42 7.97 -3.56
C GLN A 129 11.60 7.53 -5.03
N TRP A 130 12.83 7.48 -5.52
CA TRP A 130 13.13 7.21 -6.93
C TRP A 130 13.64 5.80 -7.18
N MET A 131 13.66 4.94 -6.17
CA MET A 131 14.14 3.58 -6.30
C MET A 131 13.55 2.81 -7.49
N PRO A 132 12.23 2.91 -7.79
CA PRO A 132 11.67 2.20 -8.93
C PRO A 132 12.30 2.54 -10.28
N TYR A 133 12.84 3.75 -10.40
CA TYR A 133 13.37 4.28 -11.66
C TYR A 133 14.88 4.17 -11.77
N GLU A 134 15.53 3.69 -10.71
CA GLU A 134 16.96 3.41 -10.68
C GLU A 134 17.23 1.95 -11.06
N PRO A 135 18.43 1.62 -11.54
CA PRO A 135 18.78 0.22 -11.82
C PRO A 135 18.61 -0.67 -10.58
N HIS A 136 17.93 -1.79 -10.75
CA HIS A 136 17.71 -2.77 -9.69
C HIS A 136 17.51 -4.16 -10.28
N PRO A 137 17.69 -5.24 -9.49
CA PRO A 137 17.41 -6.59 -9.96
C PRO A 137 15.97 -6.74 -10.46
N ALA A 138 15.78 -7.52 -11.52
CA ALA A 138 14.46 -7.77 -12.09
C ALA A 138 13.89 -9.07 -11.53
N LEU A 139 13.33 -8.99 -10.31
CA LEU A 139 12.65 -10.13 -9.69
C LEU A 139 11.20 -10.21 -10.18
N THR A 140 10.65 -11.42 -10.22
CA THR A 140 9.20 -11.56 -10.41
C THR A 140 8.50 -11.10 -9.12
N PRO A 141 7.21 -10.71 -9.20
CA PRO A 141 6.47 -10.35 -7.98
C PRO A 141 6.52 -11.44 -6.90
N VAL A 142 6.34 -12.70 -7.28
CA VAL A 142 6.40 -13.82 -6.33
C VAL A 142 7.78 -13.94 -5.70
N GLU A 143 8.84 -13.84 -6.49
CA GLU A 143 10.22 -13.90 -5.95
C GLU A 143 10.47 -12.79 -4.94
N SER A 144 10.04 -11.58 -5.24
CA SER A 144 10.19 -10.45 -4.33
C SER A 144 9.43 -10.65 -3.03
N LEU A 145 8.16 -11.04 -3.12
CA LEU A 145 7.32 -11.29 -1.93
C LEU A 145 7.87 -12.45 -1.10
N GLN A 146 8.39 -13.47 -1.78
CA GLN A 146 9.01 -14.61 -1.09
C GLN A 146 10.25 -14.19 -0.32
N CYS A 147 11.05 -13.25 -0.84
CA CYS A 147 12.18 -12.69 -0.11
C CYS A 147 11.74 -12.07 1.22
N ILE A 148 10.61 -11.36 1.23
CA ILE A 148 10.08 -10.76 2.45
C ILE A 148 9.63 -11.85 3.43
N LEU A 149 8.88 -12.84 2.94
CA LEU A 149 8.38 -13.91 3.79
C LEU A 149 9.52 -14.70 4.42
N ASP A 150 10.54 -15.05 3.63
CA ASP A 150 11.73 -15.75 4.13
C ASP A 150 12.49 -14.92 5.15
N TYR A 151 12.57 -13.59 4.93
CA TYR A 151 13.18 -12.67 5.87
C TYR A 151 12.46 -12.70 7.22
N LEU A 152 11.13 -12.60 7.21
CA LEU A 152 10.34 -12.67 8.43
C LEU A 152 10.52 -13.99 9.17
N ASN A 153 10.57 -15.10 8.42
CA ASN A 153 10.79 -16.41 9.01
C ASN A 153 12.19 -16.55 9.63
N ARG A 154 13.23 -16.05 8.95
CA ARG A 154 14.61 -16.12 9.48
C ARG A 154 14.77 -15.30 10.75
N HIS A 155 14.09 -14.14 10.82
CA HIS A 155 14.19 -13.22 11.95
C HIS A 155 13.11 -13.46 13.02
N ASP A 156 12.32 -14.53 12.87
CA ASP A 156 11.24 -14.91 13.79
C ASP A 156 10.26 -13.76 14.05
N MET A 157 9.84 -13.11 12.96
CA MET A 157 8.90 -11.97 13.00
C MET A 157 7.58 -12.34 12.33
N GLU A 158 6.48 -11.89 12.93
CA GLU A 158 5.12 -12.10 12.39
C GLU A 158 4.69 -11.03 11.41
N ALA A 159 5.33 -9.87 11.44
CA ALA A 159 4.98 -8.75 10.58
C ALA A 159 6.21 -7.94 10.20
N LEU A 160 6.14 -7.34 9.02
CA LEU A 160 7.13 -6.39 8.55
C LEU A 160 6.70 -4.99 8.96
N HIS A 161 7.61 -4.24 9.59
CA HIS A 161 7.41 -2.82 9.91
C HIS A 161 8.55 -2.04 9.29
N THR A 162 8.25 -1.26 8.28
CA THR A 162 9.25 -0.44 7.58
C THR A 162 8.62 0.86 7.08
N SER A 163 9.25 1.48 6.10
CA SER A 163 8.78 2.77 5.61
C SER A 163 9.03 2.92 4.11
N THR A 164 8.35 3.88 3.51
CA THR A 164 8.47 4.16 2.09
C THR A 164 8.31 5.65 1.79
N GLN A 165 9.02 6.10 0.77
CA GLN A 165 8.82 7.40 0.13
C GLN A 165 8.50 7.23 -1.35
N ILE A 166 8.10 6.04 -1.75
CA ILE A 166 7.89 5.69 -3.17
C ILE A 166 7.01 6.73 -3.87
N ILE A 167 7.42 7.13 -5.07
CA ILE A 167 6.60 7.95 -5.97
C ILE A 167 6.18 7.10 -7.16
N ILE A 168 4.87 7.09 -7.45
CA ILE A 168 4.31 6.42 -8.62
C ILE A 168 4.11 7.51 -9.68
N ALA A 169 5.12 7.73 -10.48
CA ALA A 169 5.11 8.76 -11.52
C ALA A 169 4.50 8.23 -12.82
N PRO A 170 4.09 9.10 -13.76
CA PRO A 170 3.62 8.65 -15.06
C PRO A 170 4.65 7.75 -15.75
N GLY A 171 4.18 6.65 -16.34
CA GLY A 171 5.05 5.66 -16.97
C GLY A 171 5.55 4.56 -16.03
N TYR A 172 5.16 4.61 -14.75
CA TYR A 172 5.51 3.55 -13.79
C TYR A 172 4.94 2.21 -14.25
N GLU A 173 5.76 1.16 -14.20
CA GLU A 173 5.32 -0.20 -14.49
C GLU A 173 4.93 -0.91 -13.19
N TYR A 174 3.65 -1.24 -13.06
CA TYR A 174 3.12 -1.90 -11.86
C TYR A 174 3.64 -3.34 -11.76
N LYS A 175 4.06 -3.72 -10.56
CA LYS A 175 4.61 -5.05 -10.27
C LYS A 175 3.59 -5.96 -9.58
N ILE A 176 2.87 -5.45 -8.60
CA ILE A 176 1.93 -6.20 -7.77
C ILE A 176 0.47 -5.87 -8.15
N VAL A 177 0.19 -4.60 -8.34
CA VAL A 177 -1.17 -4.11 -8.59
C VAL A 177 -1.52 -4.27 -10.06
N LYS A 178 -2.58 -5.04 -10.35
CA LYS A 178 -3.07 -5.22 -11.72
C LYS A 178 -4.27 -4.34 -12.04
N LYS A 179 -5.03 -3.93 -11.02
CA LYS A 179 -6.17 -3.01 -11.16
C LYS A 179 -6.31 -2.16 -9.91
N ILE A 180 -6.81 -0.95 -10.08
CA ILE A 180 -6.99 0.01 -9.00
C ILE A 180 -8.47 0.40 -8.95
N VAL A 181 -9.05 0.29 -7.75
CA VAL A 181 -10.37 0.85 -7.45
C VAL A 181 -10.14 2.09 -6.61
N THR A 182 -10.48 3.24 -7.14
CA THR A 182 -10.30 4.52 -6.45
C THR A 182 -11.46 5.44 -6.77
N ASN A 183 -11.63 6.48 -5.95
CA ASN A 183 -12.56 7.53 -6.28
C ASN A 183 -12.04 8.30 -7.47
N PHE A 184 -12.91 8.46 -8.47
CA PHE A 184 -12.58 9.23 -9.65
C PHE A 184 -12.81 10.72 -9.33
N HIS A 185 -11.71 11.49 -9.36
CA HIS A 185 -11.77 12.95 -9.26
C HIS A 185 -11.61 13.52 -10.65
N GLN A 186 -12.58 14.36 -11.04
CA GLN A 186 -12.46 15.03 -12.34
C GLN A 186 -11.28 16.00 -12.32
N PRO A 187 -10.59 16.18 -13.48
CA PRO A 187 -9.40 17.03 -13.53
C PRO A 187 -9.63 18.48 -13.12
N GLN A 188 -10.88 18.91 -13.05
CA GLN A 188 -11.26 20.28 -12.68
C GLN A 188 -11.56 20.44 -11.19
N SER A 189 -11.48 19.38 -10.42
CA SER A 189 -11.76 19.40 -8.99
C SER A 189 -10.49 19.56 -8.17
#